data_2645aae29383507c0c861a96d21e1e0d
#
_entry.id   2645aae29383507c0c861a96d21e1e0d
#
_cell.length_a   1.000
_cell.length_b   1.000
_cell.length_c   1.000
_cell.angle_alpha   90.00
_cell.angle_beta   90.00
_cell.angle_gamma   90.00
#
_symmetry.space_group_name_H-M   'P 1'
#
loop_
_entity.id
_entity.type
_entity.pdbx_description
1 polymer ?
#
loop_
_entity_poly.entity_id
_entity_poly.type
_entity_poly.pdbx_seq_one_letter_code
_entity_poly.pdbx_strand_id
1 'polypeptide(L)'
;MVHSTNPITLNKYGRRGHYNCSTCEMILQKEIQVNAYFDTDYNDPASVAVMEEYSKIEKVYRYALREMCAKLENLDDYCSVSLSHNPIHNIESRIKTKKSIIEKIHRRGYPVTIRTLKDLIYDIAGVRVVCNYIDDIDVIIELLMQQKNLRIRLRKDYISNPKPTGYRSVHIVFEKQMFLEDEEIWTPIEIQFRTIAMDMWASLEHELRYKSKMELSDDDKKKLKEYADKLYEIDVAMQKMYNENTKGEN
;
A
#
# COMPACT_ATOMS: atom_id res chain seq x y z
N MET A 1 46.81 -6.50 -9.29
CA MET A 1 46.05 -5.66 -8.33
C MET A 1 45.10 -4.80 -9.16
N VAL A 2 43.85 -5.19 -9.20
CA VAL A 2 42.78 -4.42 -9.85
C VAL A 2 41.64 -4.33 -8.85
N HIS A 3 41.46 -3.13 -8.28
CA HIS A 3 40.32 -2.85 -7.39
C HIS A 3 39.08 -2.67 -8.27
N SER A 4 38.13 -3.60 -8.13
CA SER A 4 36.78 -3.46 -8.66
C SER A 4 35.98 -2.60 -7.67
N THR A 5 35.72 -1.35 -8.03
CA THR A 5 34.79 -0.47 -7.31
C THR A 5 33.38 -0.68 -7.89
N ASN A 6 32.51 -1.27 -7.10
CA ASN A 6 31.07 -1.30 -7.40
C ASN A 6 30.50 0.13 -7.37
N PRO A 7 29.70 0.54 -8.34
CA PRO A 7 29.06 1.86 -8.34
C PRO A 7 27.94 1.89 -7.30
N ILE A 8 28.08 2.81 -6.34
CA ILE A 8 27.03 3.13 -5.36
C ILE A 8 26.03 4.03 -6.09
N THR A 9 24.83 3.53 -6.34
CA THR A 9 23.72 4.35 -6.82
C THR A 9 23.14 5.16 -5.65
N LEU A 10 23.41 6.47 -5.68
CA LEU A 10 22.77 7.44 -4.78
C LEU A 10 21.34 7.66 -5.22
N ASN A 11 20.38 7.60 -4.26
CA ASN A 11 19.01 8.02 -4.55
C ASN A 11 18.96 9.56 -4.61
N LYS A 12 17.87 10.09 -5.21
CA LYS A 12 17.64 11.52 -5.50
C LYS A 12 17.73 12.46 -4.26
N TYR A 13 17.96 11.94 -3.06
CA TYR A 13 18.02 12.68 -1.79
C TYR A 13 19.35 12.54 -1.03
N GLY A 14 20.38 11.97 -1.65
CA GLY A 14 21.78 12.08 -1.17
C GLY A 14 22.09 11.38 0.17
N ARG A 15 21.29 10.45 0.66
CA ARG A 15 21.56 9.72 1.90
C ARG A 15 21.98 8.28 1.62
N ARG A 16 23.09 7.87 2.23
CA ARG A 16 23.55 6.47 2.24
C ARG A 16 22.67 5.68 3.20
N GLY A 17 21.84 4.79 2.67
CA GLY A 17 21.18 3.77 3.46
C GLY A 17 22.07 2.55 3.53
N HIS A 18 22.74 2.30 4.65
CA HIS A 18 23.29 1.00 4.95
C HIS A 18 22.18 0.12 5.51
N TYR A 19 21.77 -0.88 4.76
CA TYR A 19 20.92 -1.97 5.26
C TYR A 19 21.84 -3.06 5.80
N ASN A 20 22.27 -2.92 7.06
CA ASN A 20 22.95 -3.97 7.77
C ASN A 20 22.12 -4.33 9.00
N CYS A 21 21.29 -5.35 8.85
CA CYS A 21 20.66 -6.04 9.95
C CYS A 21 21.24 -7.44 9.98
N SER A 22 21.98 -7.80 11.04
CA SER A 22 22.62 -9.11 11.15
C SER A 22 21.62 -10.26 11.13
N THR A 23 20.45 -10.07 11.73
CA THR A 23 19.32 -11.02 11.66
C THR A 23 18.69 -11.07 10.27
N CYS A 24 18.60 -9.92 9.58
CA CYS A 24 18.14 -9.86 8.20
C CYS A 24 19.21 -10.37 7.22
N GLU A 25 20.50 -10.15 7.47
CA GLU A 25 21.60 -10.68 6.65
C GLU A 25 21.75 -12.19 6.80
N MET A 26 21.61 -12.76 7.99
CA MET A 26 21.57 -14.22 8.17
C MET A 26 20.40 -14.87 7.42
N ILE A 27 19.27 -14.15 7.30
CA ILE A 27 18.12 -14.57 6.51
C ILE A 27 18.39 -14.39 5.01
N LEU A 28 19.16 -13.36 4.61
CA LEU A 28 19.51 -13.06 3.22
C LEU A 28 20.60 -13.98 2.65
N GLN A 29 21.53 -14.50 3.48
CA GLN A 29 22.63 -15.34 3.00
C GLN A 29 22.21 -16.77 2.64
N LYS A 30 21.03 -17.24 3.03
CA LYS A 30 20.42 -18.47 2.49
C LYS A 30 19.58 -18.13 1.26
N GLU A 31 20.25 -17.69 0.18
CA GLU A 31 19.62 -17.62 -1.14
C GLU A 31 19.34 -19.05 -1.61
N ILE A 32 18.10 -19.49 -1.43
CA ILE A 32 17.57 -20.60 -2.22
C ILE A 32 17.32 -20.00 -3.60
N GLN A 33 18.31 -20.10 -4.49
CA GLN A 33 18.11 -19.87 -5.91
C GLN A 33 17.20 -20.99 -6.44
N VAL A 34 15.92 -20.73 -6.45
CA VAL A 34 14.98 -21.60 -7.13
C VAL A 34 14.81 -21.10 -8.55
N ASN A 35 15.69 -21.54 -9.45
CA ASN A 35 15.52 -21.40 -10.88
C ASN A 35 14.55 -22.51 -11.36
N ALA A 36 13.26 -22.28 -11.20
CA ALA A 36 12.24 -23.10 -11.83
C ALA A 36 11.11 -22.21 -12.34
N TYR A 37 10.67 -22.46 -13.55
CA TYR A 37 9.37 -22.04 -14.06
C TYR A 37 8.32 -22.70 -13.19
N PHE A 38 7.68 -21.96 -12.30
CA PHE A 38 6.70 -22.49 -11.37
C PHE A 38 5.34 -22.57 -12.03
N ASP A 39 4.80 -23.76 -12.03
CA ASP A 39 3.38 -24.01 -12.14
C ASP A 39 2.67 -23.32 -10.94
N THR A 40 1.45 -22.84 -11.14
CA THR A 40 0.71 -21.96 -10.22
C THR A 40 0.29 -22.63 -8.90
N ASP A 41 1.00 -23.66 -8.46
CA ASP A 41 0.64 -24.43 -7.28
C ASP A 41 1.22 -23.81 -5.99
N TYR A 42 0.31 -23.38 -5.10
CA TYR A 42 0.64 -22.96 -3.74
C TYR A 42 1.39 -24.05 -2.94
N ASN A 43 1.22 -25.31 -3.32
CA ASN A 43 1.83 -26.46 -2.66
C ASN A 43 3.22 -26.82 -3.23
N ASP A 44 3.74 -26.07 -4.21
CA ASP A 44 5.11 -26.25 -4.67
C ASP A 44 6.10 -26.15 -3.49
N PRO A 45 7.00 -27.15 -3.32
CA PRO A 45 7.90 -27.23 -2.18
C PRO A 45 8.78 -25.99 -1.98
N ALA A 46 9.21 -25.33 -3.07
CA ALA A 46 10.01 -24.12 -3.00
C ALA A 46 9.20 -22.92 -2.49
N SER A 47 7.96 -22.77 -2.96
CA SER A 47 7.03 -21.74 -2.47
C SER A 47 6.71 -21.96 -0.99
N VAL A 48 6.52 -23.21 -0.56
CA VAL A 48 6.29 -23.56 0.85
C VAL A 48 7.49 -23.17 1.71
N ALA A 49 8.72 -23.53 1.31
CA ALA A 49 9.94 -23.19 2.06
C ALA A 49 10.12 -21.67 2.20
N VAL A 50 9.88 -20.90 1.15
CA VAL A 50 9.94 -19.44 1.19
C VAL A 50 8.85 -18.86 2.10
N MET A 51 7.66 -19.44 2.13
CA MET A 51 6.59 -18.97 3.01
C MET A 51 6.78 -19.35 4.48
N GLU A 52 7.49 -20.42 4.77
CA GLU A 52 7.95 -20.74 6.13
C GLU A 52 8.98 -19.72 6.62
N GLU A 53 9.97 -19.40 5.78
CA GLU A 53 10.95 -18.35 6.07
C GLU A 53 10.26 -16.98 6.23
N TYR A 54 9.34 -16.63 5.32
CA TYR A 54 8.52 -15.41 5.40
C TYR A 54 7.78 -15.31 6.73
N SER A 55 7.32 -16.41 7.31
CA SER A 55 6.59 -16.39 8.59
C SER A 55 7.43 -15.80 9.73
N LYS A 56 8.75 -15.89 9.64
CA LYS A 56 9.66 -15.30 10.64
C LYS A 56 9.69 -13.78 10.55
N ILE A 57 9.62 -13.23 9.32
CA ILE A 57 9.64 -11.78 9.07
C ILE A 57 8.23 -11.15 9.05
N GLU A 58 7.16 -11.95 8.91
CA GLU A 58 5.78 -11.46 8.91
C GLU A 58 5.45 -10.66 10.17
N LYS A 59 6.04 -11.02 11.29
CA LYS A 59 5.87 -10.31 12.58
C LYS A 59 6.29 -8.85 12.46
N VAL A 60 7.38 -8.56 11.72
CA VAL A 60 7.86 -7.19 11.48
C VAL A 60 6.82 -6.36 10.75
N TYR A 61 6.20 -6.92 9.70
CA TYR A 61 5.10 -6.25 8.99
C TYR A 61 3.88 -6.02 9.89
N ARG A 62 3.56 -6.98 10.77
CA ARG A 62 2.45 -6.83 11.74
C ARG A 62 2.73 -5.74 12.76
N TYR A 63 3.97 -5.62 13.25
CA TYR A 63 4.36 -4.55 14.17
C TYR A 63 4.28 -3.19 13.48
N ALA A 64 4.88 -3.06 12.28
CA ALA A 64 4.83 -1.85 11.50
C ALA A 64 3.38 -1.41 11.20
N LEU A 65 2.51 -2.38 10.87
CA LEU A 65 1.10 -2.12 10.60
C LEU A 65 0.37 -1.60 11.85
N ARG A 66 0.58 -2.20 13.02
CA ARG A 66 -0.02 -1.74 14.28
C ARG A 66 0.40 -0.31 14.63
N GLU A 67 1.70 0.01 14.50
CA GLU A 67 2.19 1.36 14.75
C GLU A 67 1.63 2.37 13.74
N MET A 68 1.43 1.95 12.47
CA MET A 68 0.81 2.81 11.46
C MET A 68 -0.67 3.04 11.76
N CYS A 69 -1.42 2.01 12.16
CA CYS A 69 -2.82 2.14 12.57
C CYS A 69 -2.96 3.08 13.76
N ALA A 70 -2.19 2.86 14.83
CA ALA A 70 -2.20 3.75 15.99
C ALA A 70 -1.86 5.20 15.64
N LYS A 71 -0.95 5.42 14.68
CA LYS A 71 -0.63 6.76 14.20
C LYS A 71 -1.80 7.40 13.44
N LEU A 72 -2.49 6.65 12.60
CA LEU A 72 -3.67 7.13 11.86
C LEU A 72 -4.84 7.39 12.80
N GLU A 73 -5.07 6.53 13.80
CA GLU A 73 -6.07 6.73 14.85
C GLU A 73 -5.78 8.00 15.66
N ASN A 74 -4.52 8.24 16.05
CA ASN A 74 -4.12 9.48 16.71
C ASN A 74 -4.30 10.72 15.82
N LEU A 75 -4.14 10.61 14.50
CA LEU A 75 -4.42 11.69 13.56
C LEU A 75 -5.93 11.92 13.43
N ASP A 76 -6.73 10.88 13.42
CA ASP A 76 -8.20 10.96 13.42
C ASP A 76 -8.70 11.72 14.66
N ASP A 77 -8.23 11.32 15.85
CA ASP A 77 -8.53 12.01 17.11
C ASP A 77 -8.09 13.48 17.07
N TYR A 78 -6.87 13.75 16.60
CA TYR A 78 -6.35 15.12 16.48
C TYR A 78 -7.21 15.96 15.52
N CYS A 79 -7.54 15.45 14.35
CA CYS A 79 -8.33 16.15 13.36
C CYS A 79 -9.75 16.44 13.86
N SER A 80 -10.37 15.49 14.58
CA SER A 80 -11.72 15.63 15.12
C SER A 80 -11.85 16.81 16.12
N VAL A 81 -10.74 17.17 16.79
CA VAL A 81 -10.70 18.25 17.78
C VAL A 81 -10.14 19.56 17.21
N SER A 82 -9.19 19.47 16.27
CA SER A 82 -8.37 20.62 15.85
C SER A 82 -8.80 21.21 14.51
N LEU A 83 -9.58 20.49 13.71
CA LEU A 83 -10.06 20.95 12.40
C LEU A 83 -11.56 21.27 12.45
N SER A 84 -12.03 22.06 11.48
CA SER A 84 -13.46 22.41 11.34
C SER A 84 -14.35 21.20 11.03
N HIS A 85 -13.77 20.13 10.47
CA HIS A 85 -14.40 18.81 10.30
C HIS A 85 -13.34 17.72 10.39
N ASN A 86 -13.78 16.50 10.71
CA ASN A 86 -12.87 15.34 10.68
C ASN A 86 -12.72 14.85 9.24
N PRO A 87 -11.50 14.87 8.64
CA PRO A 87 -11.26 14.38 7.28
C PRO A 87 -11.38 12.86 7.14
N ILE A 88 -11.21 12.08 8.21
CA ILE A 88 -11.23 10.61 8.18
C ILE A 88 -12.64 10.10 8.44
N HIS A 89 -13.12 9.25 7.55
CA HIS A 89 -14.38 8.53 7.70
C HIS A 89 -14.17 7.13 8.29
N ASN A 90 -13.15 6.40 7.81
CA ASN A 90 -12.87 5.04 8.27
C ASN A 90 -11.42 4.64 7.98
N ILE A 91 -10.88 3.77 8.83
CA ILE A 91 -9.56 3.18 8.69
C ILE A 91 -9.68 1.66 8.73
N GLU A 92 -9.18 0.99 7.71
CA GLU A 92 -9.11 -0.47 7.64
C GLU A 92 -7.68 -0.93 7.40
N SER A 93 -7.28 -2.02 8.05
CA SER A 93 -5.95 -2.57 7.87
C SER A 93 -5.96 -4.07 7.63
N ARG A 94 -4.96 -4.56 6.90
CA ARG A 94 -4.78 -5.99 6.67
C ARG A 94 -3.34 -6.38 6.43
N ILE A 95 -3.01 -7.61 6.82
CA ILE A 95 -1.85 -8.34 6.28
C ILE A 95 -2.33 -9.21 5.13
N LYS A 96 -1.63 -9.14 4.01
CA LYS A 96 -1.91 -9.95 2.83
C LYS A 96 -1.66 -11.43 3.12
N THR A 97 -2.57 -12.30 2.71
CA THR A 97 -2.40 -13.75 2.92
C THR A 97 -1.23 -14.29 2.10
N LYS A 98 -0.56 -15.34 2.61
CA LYS A 98 0.54 -16.02 1.93
C LYS A 98 0.16 -16.44 0.51
N LYS A 99 -1.03 -17.01 0.33
CA LYS A 99 -1.59 -17.38 -0.96
C LYS A 99 -1.63 -16.18 -1.93
N SER A 100 -2.22 -15.07 -1.49
CA SER A 100 -2.32 -13.85 -2.31
C SER A 100 -0.96 -13.21 -2.64
N ILE A 101 0.05 -13.41 -1.78
CA ILE A 101 1.43 -12.98 -2.04
C ILE A 101 2.01 -13.80 -3.19
N ILE A 102 1.94 -15.14 -3.12
CA ILE A 102 2.44 -16.04 -4.16
C ILE A 102 1.74 -15.77 -5.49
N GLU A 103 0.41 -15.71 -5.50
CA GLU A 103 -0.37 -15.41 -6.71
C GLU A 103 0.06 -14.07 -7.35
N LYS A 104 0.37 -13.05 -6.53
CA LYS A 104 0.84 -11.76 -7.03
C LYS A 104 2.24 -11.86 -7.64
N ILE A 105 3.14 -12.63 -7.03
CA ILE A 105 4.50 -12.86 -7.53
C ILE A 105 4.44 -13.56 -8.88
N HIS A 106 3.68 -14.67 -8.99
CA HIS A 106 3.49 -15.42 -10.23
C HIS A 106 2.90 -14.55 -11.33
N ARG A 107 1.81 -13.81 -11.05
CA ARG A 107 1.19 -12.91 -12.04
C ARG A 107 2.15 -11.86 -12.60
N ARG A 108 3.20 -11.50 -11.84
CA ARG A 108 4.23 -10.55 -12.27
C ARG A 108 5.43 -11.22 -12.94
N GLY A 109 5.45 -12.57 -13.03
CA GLY A 109 6.54 -13.33 -13.63
C GLY A 109 7.83 -13.31 -12.81
N TYR A 110 7.75 -13.07 -11.49
CA TYR A 110 8.93 -13.07 -10.62
C TYR A 110 9.15 -14.44 -9.96
N PRO A 111 10.42 -14.77 -9.61
CA PRO A 111 10.70 -15.94 -8.80
C PRO A 111 10.19 -15.75 -7.37
N VAL A 112 9.70 -16.82 -6.73
CA VAL A 112 9.28 -16.80 -5.33
C VAL A 112 10.51 -16.88 -4.43
N THR A 113 10.98 -15.73 -3.95
CA THR A 113 12.14 -15.62 -3.04
C THR A 113 11.86 -14.60 -1.95
N ILE A 114 12.58 -14.66 -0.83
CA ILE A 114 12.51 -13.64 0.23
C ILE A 114 12.89 -12.25 -0.29
N ARG A 115 13.84 -12.18 -1.20
CA ARG A 115 14.22 -10.92 -1.85
C ARG A 115 13.07 -10.33 -2.66
N THR A 116 12.39 -11.13 -3.50
CA THR A 116 11.20 -10.69 -4.24
C THR A 116 10.11 -10.17 -3.30
N LEU A 117 9.89 -10.86 -2.16
CA LEU A 117 8.92 -10.43 -1.16
C LEU A 117 9.26 -9.05 -0.59
N LYS A 118 10.52 -8.81 -0.21
CA LYS A 118 10.95 -7.55 0.40
C LYS A 118 11.04 -6.40 -0.60
N ASP A 119 11.58 -6.67 -1.80
CA ASP A 119 11.95 -5.63 -2.74
C ASP A 119 10.83 -5.25 -3.72
N LEU A 120 9.88 -6.16 -3.97
CA LEU A 120 8.87 -5.99 -5.04
C LEU A 120 7.42 -6.08 -4.56
N ILE A 121 7.16 -6.59 -3.35
CA ILE A 121 5.80 -6.74 -2.81
C ILE A 121 5.60 -5.77 -1.64
N TYR A 122 5.19 -4.54 -1.93
CA TYR A 122 5.06 -3.47 -0.91
C TYR A 122 3.72 -3.46 -0.18
N ASP A 123 2.74 -4.26 -0.61
CA ASP A 123 1.39 -4.35 -0.05
C ASP A 123 1.18 -5.59 0.84
N ILE A 124 2.26 -6.11 1.45
CA ILE A 124 2.18 -7.15 2.47
C ILE A 124 1.41 -6.61 3.68
N ALA A 125 1.82 -5.43 4.17
CA ALA A 125 1.04 -4.64 5.13
C ALA A 125 0.30 -3.55 4.35
N GLY A 126 -1.00 -3.48 4.51
CA GLY A 126 -1.86 -2.52 3.82
C GLY A 126 -2.82 -1.83 4.76
N VAL A 127 -3.02 -0.52 4.56
CA VAL A 127 -4.05 0.27 5.22
C VAL A 127 -4.92 0.91 4.15
N ARG A 128 -6.21 1.01 4.42
CA ARG A 128 -7.15 1.83 3.66
C ARG A 128 -7.62 2.96 4.57
N VAL A 129 -7.47 4.19 4.11
CA VAL A 129 -8.01 5.37 4.75
C VAL A 129 -9.11 5.91 3.85
N VAL A 130 -10.33 5.90 4.34
CA VAL A 130 -11.49 6.48 3.66
C VAL A 130 -11.69 7.89 4.20
N CYS A 131 -11.68 8.87 3.31
CA CYS A 131 -11.86 10.29 3.62
C CYS A 131 -13.26 10.76 3.21
N ASN A 132 -13.74 11.83 3.86
CA ASN A 132 -15.06 12.39 3.58
C ASN A 132 -15.08 13.11 2.23
N TYR A 133 -14.05 13.89 1.93
CA TYR A 133 -13.92 14.68 0.71
C TYR A 133 -12.61 14.41 -0.02
N ILE A 134 -12.50 14.88 -1.27
CA ILE A 134 -11.31 14.68 -2.10
C ILE A 134 -10.09 15.40 -1.49
N ASP A 135 -10.27 16.65 -1.04
CA ASP A 135 -9.20 17.49 -0.48
C ASP A 135 -8.68 16.93 0.86
N ASP A 136 -9.52 16.22 1.60
CA ASP A 136 -9.15 15.57 2.87
C ASP A 136 -8.03 14.54 2.69
N ILE A 137 -7.95 13.93 1.50
CA ILE A 137 -6.90 12.97 1.17
C ILE A 137 -5.52 13.64 1.27
N ASP A 138 -5.38 14.84 0.69
CA ASP A 138 -4.10 15.56 0.73
C ASP A 138 -3.80 16.06 2.15
N VAL A 139 -4.80 16.51 2.91
CA VAL A 139 -4.65 16.90 4.34
C VAL A 139 -4.02 15.76 5.15
N ILE A 140 -4.56 14.54 5.06
CA ILE A 140 -4.03 13.39 5.82
C ILE A 140 -2.64 12.98 5.32
N ILE A 141 -2.40 13.02 4.01
CA ILE A 141 -1.07 12.73 3.45
C ILE A 141 -0.03 13.73 3.97
N GLU A 142 -0.34 15.03 4.00
CA GLU A 142 0.55 16.07 4.52
C GLU A 142 0.86 15.86 5.99
N LEU A 143 -0.14 15.57 6.83
CA LEU A 143 0.05 15.28 8.24
C LEU A 143 0.94 14.05 8.47
N LEU A 144 0.79 13.01 7.65
CA LEU A 144 1.67 11.85 7.70
C LEU A 144 3.11 12.18 7.28
N MET A 145 3.29 13.03 6.26
CA MET A 145 4.61 13.43 5.77
C MET A 145 5.41 14.27 6.78
N GLN A 146 4.76 14.97 7.71
CA GLN A 146 5.42 15.69 8.81
C GLN A 146 6.06 14.75 9.84
N GLN A 147 5.73 13.45 9.81
CA GLN A 147 6.24 12.47 10.76
C GLN A 147 7.66 12.01 10.42
N LYS A 148 8.63 12.28 11.30
CA LYS A 148 10.06 12.00 11.07
C LYS A 148 10.41 10.53 10.82
N ASN A 149 9.59 9.61 11.35
CA ASN A 149 9.79 8.15 11.26
C ASN A 149 9.01 7.53 10.10
N LEU A 150 8.57 8.34 9.13
CA LEU A 150 7.96 7.93 7.86
C LEU A 150 8.72 8.54 6.69
N ARG A 151 8.83 7.79 5.60
CA ARG A 151 9.30 8.30 4.31
C ARG A 151 8.52 7.68 3.17
N ILE A 152 8.31 8.43 2.10
CA ILE A 152 7.62 7.92 0.92
C ILE A 152 8.62 7.17 0.04
N ARG A 153 8.29 5.90 -0.28
CA ARG A 153 8.99 5.08 -1.28
C ARG A 153 8.38 5.21 -2.67
N LEU A 154 7.04 5.23 -2.73
CA LEU A 154 6.30 5.27 -4.00
C LEU A 154 4.97 5.98 -3.79
N ARG A 155 4.58 6.86 -4.72
CA ARG A 155 3.23 7.45 -4.81
C ARG A 155 2.65 7.17 -6.19
N LYS A 156 1.39 6.76 -6.23
CA LYS A 156 0.58 6.60 -7.45
C LYS A 156 -0.75 7.30 -7.24
N ASP A 157 -1.06 8.24 -8.09
CA ASP A 157 -2.30 8.98 -8.07
C ASP A 157 -3.22 8.47 -9.19
N TYR A 158 -4.21 7.68 -8.78
CA TYR A 158 -5.28 7.20 -9.63
C TYR A 158 -6.55 8.05 -9.53
N ILE A 159 -6.54 9.17 -8.79
CA ILE A 159 -7.62 10.16 -8.84
C ILE A 159 -7.44 11.02 -10.08
N SER A 160 -6.26 11.60 -10.24
CA SER A 160 -5.89 12.39 -11.41
C SER A 160 -5.71 11.55 -12.68
N ASN A 161 -5.23 10.31 -12.54
CA ASN A 161 -5.00 9.37 -13.66
C ASN A 161 -5.70 8.03 -13.39
N PRO A 162 -7.02 7.93 -13.60
CA PRO A 162 -7.79 6.74 -13.29
C PRO A 162 -7.33 5.52 -14.09
N LYS A 163 -7.49 4.33 -13.51
CA LYS A 163 -7.25 3.11 -14.27
C LYS A 163 -8.30 2.96 -15.39
N PRO A 164 -8.01 2.17 -16.44
CA PRO A 164 -8.97 1.92 -17.53
C PRO A 164 -10.34 1.39 -17.05
N THR A 165 -10.39 0.76 -15.89
CA THR A 165 -11.62 0.27 -15.25
C THR A 165 -12.46 1.37 -14.60
N GLY A 166 -11.94 2.59 -14.46
CA GLY A 166 -12.55 3.67 -13.68
C GLY A 166 -12.08 3.75 -12.22
N TYR A 167 -11.26 2.79 -11.75
CA TYR A 167 -10.74 2.78 -10.38
C TYR A 167 -9.97 4.06 -10.04
N ARG A 168 -10.31 4.68 -8.90
CA ARG A 168 -9.68 5.88 -8.34
C ARG A 168 -9.20 5.63 -6.91
N SER A 169 -8.03 6.13 -6.58
CA SER A 169 -7.43 6.11 -5.23
C SER A 169 -6.05 6.78 -5.29
N VAL A 170 -5.54 7.33 -4.21
CA VAL A 170 -4.12 7.62 -4.06
C VAL A 170 -3.46 6.45 -3.32
N HIS A 171 -2.43 5.86 -3.91
CA HIS A 171 -1.63 4.80 -3.27
C HIS A 171 -0.27 5.35 -2.90
N ILE A 172 0.09 5.21 -1.63
CA ILE A 172 1.42 5.59 -1.15
C ILE A 172 2.02 4.40 -0.42
N VAL A 173 3.24 4.03 -0.82
CA VAL A 173 4.06 3.12 -0.04
C VAL A 173 4.91 3.98 0.89
N PHE A 174 4.56 3.96 2.17
CA PHE A 174 5.40 4.50 3.23
C PHE A 174 6.38 3.44 3.70
N GLU A 175 7.61 3.85 3.99
CA GLU A 175 8.53 3.07 4.79
C GLU A 175 8.48 3.60 6.22
N LYS A 176 8.07 2.75 7.15
CA LYS A 176 7.98 3.04 8.58
C LYS A 176 9.26 2.62 9.27
N GLN A 177 9.93 3.59 9.92
CA GLN A 177 11.08 3.31 10.78
C GLN A 177 10.62 2.60 12.05
N MET A 178 11.28 1.50 12.37
CA MET A 178 11.04 0.70 13.55
C MET A 178 12.35 0.35 14.21
N PHE A 179 12.32 0.13 15.52
CA PHE A 179 13.46 -0.36 16.29
C PHE A 179 13.08 -1.71 16.89
N LEU A 180 13.82 -2.76 16.52
CA LEU A 180 13.66 -4.09 17.06
C LEU A 180 15.00 -4.50 17.67
N GLU A 181 15.02 -4.68 19.01
CA GLU A 181 16.24 -4.80 19.77
C GLU A 181 17.13 -3.56 19.51
N ASP A 182 18.35 -3.73 19.05
CA ASP A 182 19.30 -2.66 18.76
C ASP A 182 19.35 -2.29 17.26
N GLU A 183 18.40 -2.82 16.44
CA GLU A 183 18.40 -2.64 14.99
C GLU A 183 17.32 -1.67 14.49
N GLU A 184 17.73 -0.76 13.61
CA GLU A 184 16.82 0.12 12.85
C GLU A 184 16.34 -0.59 11.58
N ILE A 185 15.03 -0.74 11.44
CA ILE A 185 14.40 -1.40 10.29
C ILE A 185 13.38 -0.45 9.65
N TRP A 186 13.43 -0.34 8.32
CA TRP A 186 12.43 0.38 7.52
C TRP A 186 11.51 -0.62 6.83
N THR A 187 10.24 -0.63 7.22
CA THR A 187 9.25 -1.60 6.74
C THR A 187 8.24 -0.93 5.83
N PRO A 188 8.03 -1.43 4.59
CA PRO A 188 7.06 -0.86 3.68
C PRO A 188 5.62 -1.19 4.09
N ILE A 189 4.74 -0.18 4.02
CA ILE A 189 3.30 -0.27 4.24
C ILE A 189 2.62 0.49 3.10
N GLU A 190 1.73 -0.16 2.35
CA GLU A 190 0.92 0.51 1.36
C GLU A 190 -0.30 1.13 2.04
N ILE A 191 -0.50 2.45 1.88
CA ILE A 191 -1.74 3.13 2.28
C ILE A 191 -2.50 3.52 1.03
N GLN A 192 -3.78 3.16 0.99
CA GLN A 192 -4.72 3.51 -0.06
C GLN A 192 -5.69 4.56 0.49
N PHE A 193 -5.64 5.77 -0.06
CA PHE A 193 -6.55 6.85 0.28
C PHE A 193 -7.67 6.92 -0.74
N ARG A 194 -8.92 7.00 -0.27
CA ARG A 194 -10.13 7.04 -1.07
C ARG A 194 -11.15 7.95 -0.43
N THR A 195 -12.07 8.48 -1.23
CA THR A 195 -13.34 8.99 -0.68
C THR A 195 -14.30 7.82 -0.41
N ILE A 196 -15.42 8.12 0.25
CA ILE A 196 -16.52 7.17 0.49
C ILE A 196 -17.01 6.57 -0.84
N ALA A 197 -17.21 7.41 -1.86
CA ALA A 197 -17.70 6.95 -3.17
C ALA A 197 -16.68 6.09 -3.91
N MET A 198 -15.39 6.45 -3.85
CA MET A 198 -14.30 5.65 -4.43
C MET A 198 -14.19 4.28 -3.74
N ASP A 199 -14.36 4.23 -2.42
CA ASP A 199 -14.28 2.97 -1.67
C ASP A 199 -15.49 2.08 -1.91
N MET A 200 -16.70 2.66 -1.95
CA MET A 200 -17.92 1.95 -2.34
C MET A 200 -17.77 1.28 -3.70
N TRP A 201 -17.36 2.05 -4.73
CA TRP A 201 -17.19 1.51 -6.07
C TRP A 201 -16.14 0.40 -6.11
N ALA A 202 -14.98 0.61 -5.49
CA ALA A 202 -13.89 -0.38 -5.50
C ALA A 202 -14.25 -1.67 -4.77
N SER A 203 -15.05 -1.58 -3.70
CA SER A 203 -15.52 -2.73 -2.93
C SER A 203 -16.51 -3.56 -3.73
N LEU A 204 -17.48 -2.91 -4.38
CA LEU A 204 -18.49 -3.59 -5.20
C LEU A 204 -17.89 -4.17 -6.49
N GLU A 205 -16.98 -3.46 -7.17
CA GLU A 205 -16.26 -3.97 -8.34
C GLU A 205 -15.46 -5.23 -7.99
N HIS A 206 -14.77 -5.22 -6.85
CA HIS A 206 -14.03 -6.39 -6.38
C HIS A 206 -14.96 -7.58 -6.07
N GLU A 207 -16.11 -7.33 -5.45
CA GLU A 207 -17.08 -8.38 -5.15
C GLU A 207 -17.67 -8.99 -6.43
N LEU A 208 -18.05 -8.17 -7.41
CA LEU A 208 -18.54 -8.62 -8.70
C LEU A 208 -17.51 -9.50 -9.43
N ARG A 209 -16.24 -9.11 -9.42
CA ARG A 209 -15.17 -9.92 -10.02
C ARG A 209 -14.89 -11.22 -9.28
N TYR A 210 -14.98 -11.20 -7.95
CA TYR A 210 -14.67 -12.38 -7.15
C TYR A 210 -15.78 -13.42 -7.16
N LYS A 211 -17.04 -12.98 -7.15
CA LYS A 211 -18.23 -13.88 -7.18
C LYS A 211 -18.56 -14.38 -8.57
N SER A 212 -18.26 -13.65 -9.63
CA SER A 212 -18.46 -14.14 -10.98
C SER A 212 -17.39 -15.17 -11.29
N LYS A 213 -17.77 -16.44 -11.37
CA LYS A 213 -16.93 -17.53 -11.92
C LYS A 213 -16.59 -17.30 -13.41
N MET A 214 -17.19 -16.32 -14.05
CA MET A 214 -16.98 -15.89 -15.44
C MET A 214 -16.37 -14.50 -15.45
N GLU A 215 -15.51 -14.23 -16.43
CA GLU A 215 -15.03 -12.85 -16.66
C GLU A 215 -16.21 -11.94 -16.97
N LEU A 216 -16.18 -10.70 -16.44
CA LEU A 216 -17.16 -9.68 -16.75
C LEU A 216 -17.18 -9.42 -18.25
N SER A 217 -18.39 -9.28 -18.81
CA SER A 217 -18.55 -8.91 -20.22
C SER A 217 -17.97 -7.52 -20.49
N ASP A 218 -17.63 -7.22 -21.72
CA ASP A 218 -17.10 -5.90 -22.08
C ASP A 218 -18.15 -4.79 -21.88
N ASP A 219 -19.43 -5.11 -21.99
CA ASP A 219 -20.53 -4.20 -21.67
C ASP A 219 -20.58 -3.90 -20.16
N ASP A 220 -20.42 -4.91 -19.30
CA ASP A 220 -20.37 -4.71 -17.85
C ASP A 220 -19.15 -3.91 -17.41
N LYS A 221 -17.97 -4.18 -18.02
CA LYS A 221 -16.76 -3.37 -17.79
C LYS A 221 -16.97 -1.90 -18.16
N LYS A 222 -17.66 -1.64 -19.29
CA LYS A 222 -18.00 -0.29 -19.72
C LYS A 222 -18.94 0.40 -18.73
N LYS A 223 -20.02 -0.29 -18.32
CA LYS A 223 -20.97 0.23 -17.33
C LYS A 223 -20.30 0.52 -15.98
N LEU A 224 -19.41 -0.38 -15.51
CA LEU A 224 -18.65 -0.15 -14.28
C LEU A 224 -17.80 1.12 -14.36
N LYS A 225 -17.16 1.37 -15.51
CA LYS A 225 -16.42 2.60 -15.73
C LYS A 225 -17.33 3.83 -15.73
N GLU A 226 -18.46 3.79 -16.40
CA GLU A 226 -19.46 4.88 -16.41
C GLU A 226 -19.96 5.19 -14.99
N TYR A 227 -20.19 4.16 -14.16
CA TYR A 227 -20.57 4.37 -12.76
C TYR A 227 -19.45 4.99 -11.93
N ALA A 228 -18.20 4.58 -12.14
CA ALA A 228 -17.05 5.20 -11.48
C ALA A 228 -16.93 6.70 -11.82
N ASP A 229 -17.15 7.06 -13.08
CA ASP A 229 -17.09 8.45 -13.53
C ASP A 229 -18.24 9.28 -12.93
N LYS A 230 -19.46 8.76 -12.87
CA LYS A 230 -20.61 9.42 -12.20
C LYS A 230 -20.39 9.62 -10.70
N LEU A 231 -19.83 8.62 -10.02
CA LEU A 231 -19.51 8.73 -8.60
C LEU A 231 -18.44 9.79 -8.33
N TYR A 232 -17.47 9.92 -9.23
CA TYR A 232 -16.47 10.97 -9.13
C TYR A 232 -17.06 12.37 -9.37
N GLU A 233 -18.00 12.51 -10.30
CA GLU A 233 -18.74 13.77 -10.49
C GLU A 233 -19.50 14.18 -9.22
N ILE A 234 -20.10 13.19 -8.53
CA ILE A 234 -20.77 13.43 -7.24
C ILE A 234 -19.75 13.85 -6.16
N ASP A 235 -18.60 13.17 -6.05
CA ASP A 235 -17.54 13.54 -5.11
C ASP A 235 -17.09 15.00 -5.32
N VAL A 236 -16.86 15.40 -6.57
CA VAL A 236 -16.48 16.78 -6.94
C VAL A 236 -17.58 17.78 -6.58
N ALA A 237 -18.85 17.44 -6.83
CA ALA A 237 -19.98 18.30 -6.49
C ALA A 237 -20.13 18.47 -4.97
N MET A 238 -19.96 17.38 -4.20
CA MET A 238 -20.01 17.42 -2.73
C MET A 238 -18.84 18.22 -2.15
N GLN A 239 -17.63 18.05 -2.69
CA GLN A 239 -16.46 18.86 -2.31
C GLN A 239 -16.74 20.36 -2.53
N LYS A 240 -17.33 20.72 -3.69
CA LYS A 240 -17.65 22.10 -4.01
C LYS A 240 -18.69 22.67 -3.03
N MET A 241 -19.75 21.94 -2.73
CA MET A 241 -20.76 22.35 -1.75
C MET A 241 -20.13 22.57 -0.36
N TYR A 242 -19.27 21.68 0.08
CA TYR A 242 -18.55 21.82 1.34
C TYR A 242 -17.74 23.11 1.36
N ASN A 243 -16.92 23.35 0.32
CA ASN A 243 -16.07 24.55 0.23
C ASN A 243 -16.87 25.87 0.18
N GLU A 244 -18.05 25.85 -0.44
CA GLU A 244 -18.93 27.06 -0.50
C GLU A 244 -19.58 27.36 0.85
N ASN A 245 -20.00 26.34 1.59
CA ASN A 245 -20.68 26.52 2.88
C ASN A 245 -19.71 26.83 4.03
N THR A 246 -18.45 26.39 3.96
CA THR A 246 -17.44 26.64 5.01
C THR A 246 -16.70 27.98 4.83
N LYS A 247 -16.72 28.59 3.65
CA LYS A 247 -16.12 29.93 3.42
C LYS A 247 -16.88 31.09 4.05
N GLY A 248 -18.06 30.86 4.61
CA GLY A 248 -18.90 31.88 5.26
C GLY A 248 -18.67 32.01 6.76
N GLU A 249 -17.84 31.18 7.38
CA GLU A 249 -17.63 31.11 8.84
C GLU A 249 -16.27 31.69 9.31
N ASN A 250 -15.52 32.41 8.45
CA ASN A 250 -14.26 33.09 8.78
C ASN A 250 -14.40 34.60 8.78
#